data_27a4f962330cc99dca36f259a7396a3e
#
_entry.id   27a4f962330cc99dca36f259a7396a3e
#
_cell.length_a   1.000
_cell.length_b   1.000
_cell.length_c   1.000
_cell.angle_alpha   90.00
_cell.angle_beta   90.00
_cell.angle_gamma   90.00
#
_symmetry.space_group_name_H-M   'P 1'
#
loop_
_entity.id
_entity.type
_entity.pdbx_description
1 polymer ?
#
loop_
_entity_poly.entity_id
_entity_poly.type
_entity_poly.pdbx_seq_one_letter_code
_entity_poly.pdbx_strand_id
1 'polypeptide(L)'
;VSRLEGATVLVTGGAGTIGSTLVDALLEAGVGRIDVLDNLVRGRLDNLAGAQASGRVELVRGDVGDRDLVHDLTKGKDLVFHQAAIRITQCAEEPRLALEVMVDGTFNILEAAAGHKVDKLVAASSASVYGMAEEFPTGERHHHANNDTFYGAAKSFNEGMARSFHAMTGLDYVMLRYFNVYGPRMDVHGLYTEVLVRWMERILDGRPPLIFGDGLQTMDFVYTADAARANVLAAASDTTDGIYNIASGTETSLLEMAEALLRVMGSDLAVEHGPARQVNGVVRRLADTSAAARDLGFKAEVELEEGLRELVTWWKPLRDEIAATRKVDAK
;
A
#
# COMPACT_ATOMS: atom_id res chain seq x y z
N VAL A 1 -15.83 -9.66 22.14
CA VAL A 1 -14.74 -8.67 22.30
C VAL A 1 -13.98 -8.69 20.97
N SER A 2 -13.79 -7.54 20.35
CA SER A 2 -13.01 -7.45 19.10
C SER A 2 -11.59 -7.93 19.38
N ARG A 3 -10.99 -8.71 18.44
CA ARG A 3 -9.56 -9.12 18.50
C ARG A 3 -8.59 -7.94 18.61
N LEU A 4 -9.05 -6.75 18.28
CA LEU A 4 -8.25 -5.52 18.23
C LEU A 4 -8.23 -4.77 19.58
N GLU A 5 -9.31 -4.84 20.35
CA GLU A 5 -9.44 -4.07 21.59
C GLU A 5 -8.38 -4.49 22.61
N GLY A 6 -7.50 -3.57 22.98
CA GLY A 6 -6.40 -3.79 23.92
C GLY A 6 -5.23 -4.62 23.38
N ALA A 7 -5.28 -5.09 22.12
CA ALA A 7 -4.25 -5.93 21.51
C ALA A 7 -2.88 -5.24 21.43
N THR A 8 -1.83 -6.06 21.44
CA THR A 8 -0.46 -5.64 21.13
C THR A 8 -0.10 -6.03 19.70
N VAL A 9 0.38 -5.09 18.91
CA VAL A 9 0.49 -5.22 17.46
C VAL A 9 1.89 -4.87 16.96
N LEU A 10 2.38 -5.59 15.96
CA LEU A 10 3.52 -5.20 15.15
C LEU A 10 3.03 -4.75 13.76
N VAL A 11 3.47 -3.57 13.32
CA VAL A 11 3.24 -3.08 11.96
C VAL A 11 4.58 -2.86 11.27
N THR A 12 4.93 -3.66 10.27
CA THR A 12 6.13 -3.43 9.46
C THR A 12 5.81 -2.50 8.30
N GLY A 13 6.74 -1.62 7.91
CA GLY A 13 6.48 -0.58 6.92
C GLY A 13 5.47 0.47 7.41
N GLY A 14 5.34 0.62 8.73
CA GLY A 14 4.32 1.46 9.35
C GLY A 14 4.54 2.95 9.23
N ALA A 15 5.71 3.43 8.76
CA ALA A 15 5.95 4.83 8.44
C ALA A 15 5.64 5.19 6.97
N GLY A 16 5.29 4.20 6.13
CA GLY A 16 4.88 4.38 4.74
C GLY A 16 3.43 4.86 4.59
N THR A 17 2.97 5.06 3.35
CA THR A 17 1.62 5.54 3.00
C THR A 17 0.51 4.71 3.65
N ILE A 18 0.45 3.42 3.32
CA ILE A 18 -0.60 2.51 3.83
C ILE A 18 -0.35 2.21 5.31
N GLY A 19 0.90 1.90 5.67
CA GLY A 19 1.23 1.49 7.04
C GLY A 19 0.92 2.55 8.09
N SER A 20 1.21 3.82 7.83
CA SER A 20 0.92 4.90 8.78
C SER A 20 -0.58 5.21 8.90
N THR A 21 -1.33 5.10 7.79
CA THR A 21 -2.78 5.22 7.82
C THR A 21 -3.42 4.03 8.58
N LEU A 22 -2.84 2.84 8.42
CA LEU A 22 -3.23 1.66 9.19
C LEU A 22 -2.95 1.84 10.70
N VAL A 23 -1.80 2.41 11.07
CA VAL A 23 -1.48 2.71 12.49
C VAL A 23 -2.56 3.60 13.11
N ASP A 24 -2.99 4.66 12.41
CA ASP A 24 -4.08 5.51 12.89
C ASP A 24 -5.40 4.71 13.04
N ALA A 25 -5.77 3.92 12.02
CA ALA A 25 -6.98 3.11 12.05
C ALA A 25 -6.98 2.06 13.19
N LEU A 26 -5.80 1.48 13.49
CA LEU A 26 -5.64 0.54 14.61
C LEU A 26 -5.80 1.23 15.99
N LEU A 27 -5.31 2.47 16.12
CA LEU A 27 -5.53 3.27 17.33
C LEU A 27 -7.01 3.59 17.53
N GLU A 28 -7.72 3.93 16.46
CA GLU A 28 -9.18 4.16 16.47
C GLU A 28 -9.96 2.89 16.80
N ALA A 29 -9.48 1.73 16.35
CA ALA A 29 -10.05 0.42 16.67
C ALA A 29 -9.76 -0.06 18.09
N GLY A 30 -9.08 0.72 18.94
CA GLY A 30 -8.85 0.42 20.35
C GLY A 30 -7.61 -0.44 20.64
N VAL A 31 -6.68 -0.59 19.69
CA VAL A 31 -5.41 -1.32 19.90
C VAL A 31 -4.64 -0.70 21.07
N GLY A 32 -4.18 -1.54 22.00
CA GLY A 32 -3.51 -1.11 23.22
C GLY A 32 -2.08 -0.61 22.99
N ARG A 33 -1.30 -1.30 22.17
CA ARG A 33 0.09 -0.95 21.83
C ARG A 33 0.42 -1.34 20.39
N ILE A 34 1.12 -0.46 19.70
CA ILE A 34 1.60 -0.69 18.35
C ILE A 34 3.12 -0.46 18.31
N ASP A 35 3.88 -1.50 17.97
CA ASP A 35 5.27 -1.36 17.61
C ASP A 35 5.37 -1.30 16.08
N VAL A 36 6.03 -0.26 15.57
CA VAL A 36 6.25 -0.05 14.14
C VAL A 36 7.69 -0.39 13.81
N LEU A 37 7.92 -1.32 12.88
CA LEU A 37 9.23 -1.59 12.30
C LEU A 37 9.33 -0.93 10.92
N ASP A 38 10.23 0.02 10.76
CA ASP A 38 10.45 0.71 9.47
C ASP A 38 11.92 1.14 9.34
N ASN A 39 12.53 0.95 8.17
CA ASN A 39 13.92 1.37 7.93
C ASN A 39 14.02 2.85 7.51
N LEU A 40 12.90 3.53 7.31
CA LEU A 40 12.75 4.92 6.89
C LEU A 40 13.40 5.26 5.53
N VAL A 41 13.62 4.26 4.65
CA VAL A 41 14.09 4.50 3.28
C VAL A 41 13.03 5.28 2.50
N ARG A 42 11.75 4.97 2.72
CA ARG A 42 10.60 5.65 2.12
C ARG A 42 9.59 6.13 3.16
N GLY A 43 9.52 5.45 4.30
CA GLY A 43 8.73 5.86 5.45
C GLY A 43 9.24 7.18 6.03
N ARG A 44 8.34 7.99 6.60
CA ARG A 44 8.66 9.27 7.20
C ARG A 44 8.16 9.35 8.63
N LEU A 45 8.98 9.94 9.50
CA LEU A 45 8.62 10.15 10.91
C LEU A 45 7.33 10.98 11.04
N ASP A 46 7.19 12.00 10.19
CA ASP A 46 6.04 12.91 10.20
C ASP A 46 4.71 12.17 9.97
N ASN A 47 4.73 11.06 9.23
CA ASN A 47 3.55 10.22 9.02
C ASN A 47 3.03 9.57 10.32
N LEU A 48 3.89 9.41 11.32
CA LEU A 48 3.57 8.78 12.61
C LEU A 48 3.43 9.79 13.75
N ALA A 49 3.71 11.09 13.52
CA ALA A 49 3.77 12.08 14.60
C ALA A 49 2.47 12.16 15.43
N GLY A 50 1.30 12.15 14.75
CA GLY A 50 0.00 12.13 15.42
C GLY A 50 -0.24 10.85 16.22
N ALA A 51 0.09 9.70 15.63
CA ALA A 51 -0.06 8.40 16.27
C ALA A 51 0.83 8.23 17.49
N GLN A 52 2.10 8.68 17.41
CA GLN A 52 3.04 8.64 18.53
C GLN A 52 2.62 9.53 19.69
N ALA A 53 1.95 10.66 19.45
CA ALA A 53 1.40 11.52 20.48
C ALA A 53 0.37 10.81 21.38
N SER A 54 -0.22 9.70 20.94
CA SER A 54 -1.11 8.85 21.74
C SER A 54 -0.39 8.15 22.92
N GLY A 55 0.94 8.04 22.87
CA GLY A 55 1.75 7.24 23.80
C GLY A 55 1.64 5.71 23.62
N ARG A 56 0.87 5.24 22.64
CA ARG A 56 0.65 3.81 22.34
C ARG A 56 1.48 3.30 21.16
N VAL A 57 2.19 4.17 20.44
CA VAL A 57 2.95 3.83 19.23
C VAL A 57 4.43 4.06 19.45
N GLU A 58 5.22 3.01 19.25
CA GLU A 58 6.68 3.06 19.30
C GLU A 58 7.25 2.71 17.92
N LEU A 59 8.16 3.55 17.41
CA LEU A 59 8.90 3.28 16.18
C LEU A 59 10.26 2.67 16.51
N VAL A 60 10.50 1.49 15.96
CA VAL A 60 11.79 0.83 15.92
C VAL A 60 12.37 0.98 14.51
N ARG A 61 13.48 1.70 14.38
CA ARG A 61 14.17 1.83 13.10
C ARG A 61 14.97 0.56 12.81
N GLY A 62 14.56 -0.19 11.80
CA GLY A 62 15.20 -1.44 11.41
C GLY A 62 14.64 -2.00 10.11
N ASP A 63 15.19 -3.10 9.65
CA ASP A 63 14.82 -3.75 8.39
C ASP A 63 14.19 -5.13 8.64
N VAL A 64 13.21 -5.52 7.83
CA VAL A 64 12.56 -6.84 7.89
C VAL A 64 13.53 -7.97 7.50
N GLY A 65 14.64 -7.66 6.85
CA GLY A 65 15.73 -8.59 6.57
C GLY A 65 16.53 -8.98 7.83
N ASP A 66 16.47 -8.19 8.90
CA ASP A 66 17.06 -8.53 10.19
C ASP A 66 16.16 -9.53 10.93
N ARG A 67 16.51 -10.81 10.78
CA ARG A 67 15.74 -11.93 11.33
C ARG A 67 15.60 -11.85 12.86
N ASP A 68 16.69 -11.54 13.55
CA ASP A 68 16.69 -11.53 15.02
C ASP A 68 15.85 -10.38 15.56
N LEU A 69 15.95 -9.19 14.96
CA LEU A 69 15.10 -8.03 15.27
C LEU A 69 13.62 -8.34 15.04
N VAL A 70 13.28 -8.97 13.91
CA VAL A 70 11.90 -9.37 13.59
C VAL A 70 11.36 -10.34 14.64
N HIS A 71 12.13 -11.35 15.05
CA HIS A 71 11.73 -12.28 16.09
C HIS A 71 11.52 -11.59 17.44
N ASP A 72 12.44 -10.70 17.84
CA ASP A 72 12.34 -9.96 19.11
C ASP A 72 11.09 -9.08 19.15
N LEU A 73 10.81 -8.37 18.04
CA LEU A 73 9.63 -7.49 17.94
C LEU A 73 8.30 -8.26 17.85
N THR A 74 8.30 -9.46 17.30
CA THR A 74 7.10 -10.30 17.17
C THR A 74 6.75 -11.00 18.48
N LYS A 75 7.71 -11.17 19.38
CA LYS A 75 7.48 -11.84 20.65
C LYS A 75 6.42 -11.12 21.49
N GLY A 76 5.38 -11.88 21.87
CA GLY A 76 4.28 -11.37 22.70
C GLY A 76 3.32 -10.43 21.97
N LYS A 77 3.33 -10.42 20.62
CA LYS A 77 2.32 -9.73 19.83
C LYS A 77 1.12 -10.63 19.61
N ASP A 78 -0.06 -10.02 19.70
CA ASP A 78 -1.33 -10.67 19.38
C ASP A 78 -1.52 -10.68 17.85
N LEU A 79 -1.20 -9.57 17.19
CA LEU A 79 -1.39 -9.39 15.74
C LEU A 79 -0.14 -8.86 15.06
N VAL A 80 0.06 -9.26 13.80
CA VAL A 80 1.12 -8.71 12.93
C VAL A 80 0.49 -8.19 11.64
N PHE A 81 0.85 -6.95 11.26
CA PHE A 81 0.51 -6.35 9.98
C PHE A 81 1.78 -6.13 9.17
N HIS A 82 1.93 -6.88 8.08
CA HIS A 82 3.12 -6.80 7.24
C HIS A 82 2.89 -5.94 6.00
N GLN A 83 3.29 -4.65 6.09
CA GLN A 83 3.15 -3.67 5.00
C GLN A 83 4.50 -3.31 4.36
N ALA A 84 5.62 -3.74 4.93
CA ALA A 84 6.96 -3.47 4.40
C ALA A 84 7.13 -4.05 3.00
N ALA A 85 7.53 -3.19 2.05
CA ALA A 85 7.77 -3.55 0.67
C ALA A 85 8.61 -2.47 -0.03
N ILE A 86 9.30 -2.83 -1.11
CA ILE A 86 9.90 -1.89 -2.06
C ILE A 86 9.03 -1.77 -3.31
N ARG A 87 9.25 -0.71 -4.11
CA ARG A 87 8.46 -0.44 -5.32
C ARG A 87 8.77 -1.39 -6.46
N ILE A 88 7.81 -1.55 -7.37
CA ILE A 88 7.96 -2.33 -8.60
C ILE A 88 9.16 -1.85 -9.45
N THR A 89 9.37 -0.53 -9.55
CA THR A 89 10.50 0.07 -10.26
C THR A 89 11.82 -0.27 -9.59
N GLN A 90 11.90 -0.18 -8.27
CA GLN A 90 13.10 -0.55 -7.52
C GLN A 90 13.37 -2.06 -7.62
N CYS A 91 12.33 -2.91 -7.61
CA CYS A 91 12.52 -4.34 -7.84
C CYS A 91 13.14 -4.65 -9.20
N ALA A 92 12.84 -3.86 -10.23
CA ALA A 92 13.42 -4.02 -11.57
C ALA A 92 14.88 -3.55 -11.63
N GLU A 93 15.22 -2.48 -10.92
CA GLU A 93 16.56 -1.91 -10.89
C GLU A 93 17.52 -2.68 -9.96
N GLU A 94 17.00 -3.15 -8.83
CA GLU A 94 17.77 -3.83 -7.76
C GLU A 94 17.14 -5.20 -7.41
N PRO A 95 17.13 -6.18 -8.35
CA PRO A 95 16.42 -7.45 -8.15
C PRO A 95 16.97 -8.28 -6.97
N ARG A 96 18.27 -8.12 -6.61
CA ARG A 96 18.84 -8.77 -5.42
C ARG A 96 18.24 -8.19 -4.15
N LEU A 97 18.17 -6.87 -4.02
CA LEU A 97 17.52 -6.20 -2.88
C LEU A 97 16.02 -6.57 -2.81
N ALA A 98 15.37 -6.70 -3.98
CA ALA A 98 13.99 -7.14 -4.03
C ALA A 98 13.80 -8.56 -3.46
N LEU A 99 14.69 -9.48 -3.73
CA LEU A 99 14.67 -10.83 -3.14
C LEU A 99 14.82 -10.75 -1.61
N GLU A 100 15.83 -10.01 -1.14
CA GLU A 100 16.14 -9.87 0.29
C GLU A 100 14.98 -9.23 1.07
N VAL A 101 14.42 -8.13 0.59
CA VAL A 101 13.34 -7.42 1.30
C VAL A 101 11.99 -8.09 1.12
N MET A 102 11.63 -8.43 -0.14
CA MET A 102 10.29 -8.90 -0.46
C MET A 102 10.08 -10.37 -0.13
N VAL A 103 11.10 -11.20 -0.26
CA VAL A 103 11.00 -12.65 -0.05
C VAL A 103 11.58 -13.04 1.31
N ASP A 104 12.86 -12.79 1.55
CA ASP A 104 13.50 -13.18 2.81
C ASP A 104 12.90 -12.41 3.99
N GLY A 105 12.64 -11.10 3.83
CA GLY A 105 11.98 -10.30 4.85
C GLY A 105 10.55 -10.80 5.18
N THR A 106 9.76 -11.19 4.16
CA THR A 106 8.44 -11.79 4.40
C THR A 106 8.56 -13.16 5.05
N PHE A 107 9.56 -13.96 4.69
CA PHE A 107 9.82 -15.24 5.33
C PHE A 107 10.13 -15.05 6.82
N ASN A 108 10.97 -14.09 7.20
CA ASN A 108 11.28 -13.77 8.60
C ASN A 108 10.01 -13.43 9.40
N ILE A 109 9.11 -12.66 8.81
CA ILE A 109 7.82 -12.31 9.45
C ILE A 109 6.93 -13.55 9.64
N LEU A 110 6.82 -14.40 8.62
CA LEU A 110 6.02 -15.64 8.70
C LEU A 110 6.60 -16.62 9.73
N GLU A 111 7.93 -16.78 9.74
CA GLU A 111 8.63 -17.64 10.70
C GLU A 111 8.43 -17.13 12.13
N ALA A 112 8.62 -15.84 12.38
CA ALA A 112 8.43 -15.23 13.68
C ALA A 112 6.98 -15.31 14.16
N ALA A 113 6.00 -14.98 13.27
CA ALA A 113 4.58 -15.05 13.60
C ALA A 113 4.16 -16.47 13.99
N ALA A 114 4.58 -17.47 13.22
CA ALA A 114 4.30 -18.87 13.52
C ALA A 114 5.03 -19.33 14.81
N GLY A 115 6.30 -18.98 14.97
CA GLY A 115 7.12 -19.37 16.12
C GLY A 115 6.62 -18.79 17.44
N HIS A 116 6.13 -17.56 17.44
CA HIS A 116 5.59 -16.86 18.59
C HIS A 116 4.06 -17.05 18.75
N LYS A 117 3.40 -17.80 17.85
CA LYS A 117 1.97 -18.12 17.91
C LYS A 117 1.12 -16.84 17.90
N VAL A 118 1.41 -15.93 17.00
CA VAL A 118 0.60 -14.73 16.75
C VAL A 118 -0.81 -15.17 16.37
N ASP A 119 -1.83 -14.52 16.94
CA ASP A 119 -3.23 -14.89 16.70
C ASP A 119 -3.64 -14.74 15.23
N LYS A 120 -3.13 -13.68 14.56
CA LYS A 120 -3.33 -13.47 13.11
C LYS A 120 -2.25 -12.59 12.49
N LEU A 121 -1.87 -12.95 11.28
CA LEU A 121 -1.05 -12.14 10.36
C LEU A 121 -1.94 -11.55 9.25
N VAL A 122 -1.93 -10.24 9.05
CA VAL A 122 -2.49 -9.57 7.87
C VAL A 122 -1.35 -8.99 7.05
N ALA A 123 -1.24 -9.39 5.79
CA ALA A 123 -0.10 -8.99 4.98
C ALA A 123 -0.48 -8.40 3.62
N ALA A 124 0.32 -7.43 3.18
CA ALA A 124 0.16 -6.77 1.89
C ALA A 124 0.59 -7.70 0.75
N SER A 125 -0.37 -8.06 -0.12
CA SER A 125 -0.13 -8.53 -1.47
C SER A 125 -0.42 -7.42 -2.48
N SER A 126 -0.60 -7.73 -3.75
CA SER A 126 -0.77 -6.73 -4.80
C SER A 126 -1.53 -7.29 -5.99
N ALA A 127 -2.30 -6.45 -6.69
CA ALA A 127 -2.85 -6.75 -8.00
C ALA A 127 -1.76 -7.08 -9.06
N SER A 128 -0.50 -6.76 -8.77
CA SER A 128 0.63 -7.14 -9.64
C SER A 128 0.84 -8.64 -9.75
N VAL A 129 0.27 -9.46 -8.86
CA VAL A 129 0.29 -10.93 -8.98
C VAL A 129 -0.41 -11.42 -10.25
N TYR A 130 -1.37 -10.67 -10.77
CA TYR A 130 -2.11 -11.01 -11.98
C TYR A 130 -1.32 -10.73 -13.28
N GLY A 131 -0.29 -9.85 -13.21
CA GLY A 131 0.39 -9.38 -14.41
C GLY A 131 -0.57 -8.71 -15.38
N MET A 132 -0.60 -9.18 -16.63
CA MET A 132 -1.60 -8.82 -17.63
C MET A 132 -2.81 -9.76 -17.51
N ALA A 133 -3.79 -9.37 -16.69
CA ALA A 133 -5.00 -10.15 -16.50
C ALA A 133 -5.80 -10.27 -17.80
N GLU A 134 -6.46 -11.43 -17.99
CA GLU A 134 -7.24 -11.77 -19.19
C GLU A 134 -8.74 -11.67 -18.95
N GLU A 135 -9.18 -11.66 -17.69
CA GLU A 135 -10.59 -11.61 -17.29
C GLU A 135 -10.86 -10.39 -16.41
N PHE A 136 -11.96 -9.69 -16.65
CA PHE A 136 -12.38 -8.50 -15.93
C PHE A 136 -13.89 -8.52 -15.63
N PRO A 137 -14.31 -8.18 -14.38
CA PRO A 137 -13.45 -7.91 -13.22
C PRO A 137 -12.59 -9.10 -12.84
N THR A 138 -11.32 -8.84 -12.42
CA THR A 138 -10.36 -9.90 -12.10
C THR A 138 -10.60 -10.43 -10.69
N GLY A 139 -10.99 -11.68 -10.56
CA GLY A 139 -11.18 -12.37 -9.29
C GLY A 139 -9.90 -12.99 -8.74
N GLU A 140 -9.91 -13.37 -7.46
CA GLU A 140 -8.74 -13.90 -6.75
C GLU A 140 -8.27 -15.26 -7.28
N ARG A 141 -9.11 -15.98 -8.03
CA ARG A 141 -8.77 -17.27 -8.65
C ARG A 141 -8.11 -17.14 -10.02
N HIS A 142 -7.98 -15.92 -10.55
CA HIS A 142 -7.24 -15.69 -11.79
C HIS A 142 -5.80 -16.18 -11.65
N HIS A 143 -5.26 -16.81 -12.69
CA HIS A 143 -3.89 -17.34 -12.68
C HIS A 143 -2.83 -16.23 -12.66
N HIS A 144 -1.60 -16.58 -12.25
CA HIS A 144 -0.45 -15.67 -12.15
C HIS A 144 0.54 -15.85 -13.34
N ALA A 145 0.15 -16.59 -14.38
CA ALA A 145 1.06 -16.99 -15.47
C ALA A 145 1.56 -15.80 -16.32
N ASN A 146 0.79 -14.72 -16.39
CA ASN A 146 1.12 -13.53 -17.18
C ASN A 146 1.91 -12.47 -16.38
N ASN A 147 2.48 -12.86 -15.23
CA ASN A 147 3.29 -11.96 -14.41
C ASN A 147 4.71 -11.87 -14.97
N ASP A 148 5.09 -10.68 -15.41
CA ASP A 148 6.38 -10.36 -16.01
C ASP A 148 7.25 -9.44 -15.14
N THR A 149 6.82 -9.15 -13.90
CA THR A 149 7.55 -8.29 -12.98
C THR A 149 8.10 -9.06 -11.78
N PHE A 150 9.34 -8.73 -11.38
CA PHE A 150 9.94 -9.32 -10.19
C PHE A 150 9.10 -9.05 -8.92
N TYR A 151 8.52 -7.84 -8.83
CA TYR A 151 7.61 -7.46 -7.75
C TYR A 151 6.39 -8.37 -7.64
N GLY A 152 5.69 -8.58 -8.77
CA GLY A 152 4.51 -9.44 -8.80
C GLY A 152 4.87 -10.90 -8.54
N ALA A 153 6.02 -11.40 -9.06
CA ALA A 153 6.51 -12.74 -8.78
C ALA A 153 6.80 -12.93 -7.28
N ALA A 154 7.46 -11.96 -6.64
CA ALA A 154 7.73 -11.99 -5.20
C ALA A 154 6.42 -12.00 -4.39
N LYS A 155 5.44 -11.16 -4.74
CA LYS A 155 4.13 -11.15 -4.06
C LYS A 155 3.38 -12.48 -4.25
N SER A 156 3.42 -13.08 -5.44
CA SER A 156 2.84 -14.41 -5.68
C SER A 156 3.52 -15.49 -4.82
N PHE A 157 4.85 -15.44 -4.70
CA PHE A 157 5.60 -16.36 -3.86
C PHE A 157 5.26 -16.17 -2.37
N ASN A 158 5.09 -14.93 -1.91
CA ASN A 158 4.69 -14.62 -0.54
C ASN A 158 3.33 -15.20 -0.16
N GLU A 159 2.35 -15.14 -1.07
CA GLU A 159 1.04 -15.80 -0.88
C GLU A 159 1.20 -17.32 -0.73
N GLY A 160 2.06 -17.93 -1.55
CA GLY A 160 2.38 -19.35 -1.44
C GLY A 160 3.08 -19.71 -0.13
N MET A 161 4.02 -18.87 0.34
CA MET A 161 4.68 -19.05 1.64
C MET A 161 3.67 -18.97 2.79
N ALA A 162 2.79 -17.95 2.81
CA ALA A 162 1.80 -17.77 3.86
C ALA A 162 0.89 -19.02 3.97
N ARG A 163 0.40 -19.54 2.84
CA ARG A 163 -0.38 -20.79 2.77
C ARG A 163 0.40 -22.00 3.29
N SER A 164 1.69 -22.09 2.96
CA SER A 164 2.55 -23.17 3.42
C SER A 164 2.76 -23.12 4.94
N PHE A 165 2.99 -21.93 5.50
CA PHE A 165 3.09 -21.73 6.95
C PHE A 165 1.79 -22.09 7.66
N HIS A 166 0.63 -21.68 7.11
CA HIS A 166 -0.67 -22.08 7.64
C HIS A 166 -0.82 -23.61 7.68
N ALA A 167 -0.53 -24.27 6.57
CA ALA A 167 -0.64 -25.74 6.47
C ALA A 167 0.29 -26.49 7.44
N MET A 168 1.52 -25.96 7.67
CA MET A 168 2.52 -26.60 8.53
C MET A 168 2.34 -26.29 10.00
N THR A 169 1.88 -25.08 10.35
CA THR A 169 1.95 -24.56 11.73
C THR A 169 0.58 -24.13 12.28
N GLY A 170 -0.43 -24.00 11.42
CA GLY A 170 -1.73 -23.43 11.78
C GLY A 170 -1.74 -21.91 11.91
N LEU A 171 -0.71 -21.19 11.43
CA LEU A 171 -0.67 -19.73 11.43
C LEU A 171 -1.93 -19.16 10.76
N ASP A 172 -2.74 -18.41 11.49
CA ASP A 172 -3.89 -17.71 10.93
C ASP A 172 -3.42 -16.49 10.13
N TYR A 173 -3.85 -16.38 8.87
CA TYR A 173 -3.42 -15.27 8.01
C TYR A 173 -4.48 -14.82 7.01
N VAL A 174 -4.34 -13.55 6.60
CA VAL A 174 -5.07 -12.96 5.47
C VAL A 174 -4.09 -12.14 4.63
N MET A 175 -4.10 -12.34 3.29
CA MET A 175 -3.34 -11.54 2.34
C MET A 175 -4.27 -10.60 1.58
N LEU A 176 -3.89 -9.32 1.47
CA LEU A 176 -4.68 -8.28 0.82
C LEU A 176 -3.99 -7.83 -0.47
N ARG A 177 -4.59 -8.15 -1.63
CA ARG A 177 -4.13 -7.71 -2.95
C ARG A 177 -4.59 -6.28 -3.19
N TYR A 178 -3.77 -5.31 -2.81
CA TYR A 178 -4.08 -3.91 -3.09
C TYR A 178 -4.00 -3.65 -4.59
N PHE A 179 -5.02 -2.96 -5.09
CA PHE A 179 -4.98 -2.35 -6.41
C PHE A 179 -4.23 -1.01 -6.35
N ASN A 180 -4.62 0.01 -7.10
CA ASN A 180 -3.83 1.25 -7.15
C ASN A 180 -4.18 2.16 -5.98
N VAL A 181 -3.44 2.02 -4.88
CA VAL A 181 -3.68 2.83 -3.67
C VAL A 181 -3.18 4.25 -3.88
N TYR A 182 -4.01 5.24 -3.55
CA TYR A 182 -3.68 6.66 -3.59
C TYR A 182 -4.19 7.37 -2.33
N GLY A 183 -3.60 8.54 -2.00
CA GLY A 183 -4.04 9.35 -0.86
C GLY A 183 -2.90 10.10 -0.18
N PRO A 184 -3.16 10.77 0.94
CA PRO A 184 -2.15 11.43 1.77
C PRO A 184 -1.01 10.50 2.17
N ARG A 185 0.14 11.09 2.51
CA ARG A 185 1.37 10.37 2.89
C ARG A 185 2.00 9.56 1.76
N MET A 186 1.57 9.75 0.49
CA MET A 186 2.30 9.24 -0.67
C MET A 186 3.73 9.79 -0.68
N ASP A 187 4.65 9.00 -1.27
CA ASP A 187 6.04 9.43 -1.38
C ASP A 187 6.18 10.58 -2.40
N VAL A 188 6.40 11.77 -1.88
CA VAL A 188 6.56 13.02 -2.66
C VAL A 188 8.03 13.44 -2.81
N HIS A 189 8.97 12.70 -2.20
CA HIS A 189 10.38 13.07 -2.12
C HIS A 189 11.29 12.19 -3.00
N GLY A 190 10.83 11.03 -3.43
CA GLY A 190 11.63 10.05 -4.18
C GLY A 190 11.87 10.45 -5.64
N LEU A 191 12.87 9.84 -6.26
CA LEU A 191 13.13 9.95 -7.71
C LEU A 191 11.96 9.41 -8.55
N TYR A 192 11.17 8.51 -7.99
CA TYR A 192 10.04 7.82 -8.62
C TYR A 192 8.71 8.22 -7.97
N THR A 193 8.42 9.53 -7.93
CA THR A 193 7.12 10.01 -7.45
C THR A 193 5.99 9.50 -8.35
N GLU A 194 4.86 9.19 -7.71
CA GLU A 194 3.66 8.72 -8.39
C GLU A 194 3.14 9.77 -9.40
N VAL A 195 2.45 9.33 -10.43
CA VAL A 195 1.95 10.20 -11.49
C VAL A 195 1.09 11.36 -10.97
N LEU A 196 0.27 11.12 -9.94
CA LEU A 196 -0.58 12.14 -9.31
C LEU A 196 0.26 13.30 -8.73
N VAL A 197 1.36 13.00 -8.04
CA VAL A 197 2.25 14.02 -7.48
C VAL A 197 2.85 14.88 -8.59
N ARG A 198 3.32 14.26 -9.68
CA ARG A 198 3.88 14.99 -10.85
C ARG A 198 2.83 15.86 -11.53
N TRP A 199 1.58 15.40 -11.61
CA TRP A 199 0.49 16.20 -12.19
C TRP A 199 0.12 17.37 -11.27
N MET A 200 0.04 17.17 -9.95
CA MET A 200 -0.20 18.24 -8.99
C MET A 200 0.88 19.33 -9.09
N GLU A 201 2.16 18.96 -9.17
CA GLU A 201 3.28 19.88 -9.35
C GLU A 201 3.12 20.69 -10.65
N ARG A 202 2.86 20.02 -11.79
CA ARG A 202 2.68 20.68 -13.09
C ARG A 202 1.51 21.66 -13.07
N ILE A 203 0.37 21.26 -12.52
CA ILE A 203 -0.84 22.11 -12.43
C ILE A 203 -0.55 23.38 -11.62
N LEU A 204 0.09 23.27 -10.45
CA LEU A 204 0.47 24.44 -9.65
C LEU A 204 1.47 25.37 -10.36
N ASP A 205 2.34 24.81 -11.20
CA ASP A 205 3.28 25.57 -12.03
C ASP A 205 2.62 26.16 -13.30
N GLY A 206 1.29 26.07 -13.45
CA GLY A 206 0.55 26.54 -14.62
C GLY A 206 0.78 25.70 -15.87
N ARG A 207 1.25 24.47 -15.74
CA ARG A 207 1.51 23.52 -16.83
C ARG A 207 0.48 22.39 -16.81
N PRO A 208 -0.01 21.93 -17.99
CA PRO A 208 -0.94 20.81 -18.07
C PRO A 208 -0.41 19.53 -17.45
N PRO A 209 -1.26 18.65 -16.86
CA PRO A 209 -0.86 17.29 -16.55
C PRO A 209 -0.48 16.56 -17.85
N LEU A 210 0.67 15.86 -17.83
CA LEU A 210 1.22 15.17 -19.01
C LEU A 210 0.89 13.67 -18.93
N ILE A 211 0.14 13.18 -19.90
CA ILE A 211 -0.16 11.76 -20.10
C ILE A 211 0.70 11.23 -21.26
N PHE A 212 1.36 10.10 -21.06
CA PHE A 212 2.09 9.42 -22.12
C PHE A 212 1.16 8.44 -22.84
N GLY A 213 0.94 8.64 -24.16
CA GLY A 213 -0.05 7.93 -24.95
C GLY A 213 -1.42 8.61 -24.95
N ASP A 214 -2.47 7.85 -25.20
CA ASP A 214 -3.86 8.34 -25.29
C ASP A 214 -4.55 8.53 -23.93
N GLY A 215 -4.00 7.94 -22.87
CA GLY A 215 -4.57 8.00 -21.52
C GLY A 215 -5.78 7.10 -21.31
N LEU A 216 -6.08 6.20 -22.26
CA LEU A 216 -7.25 5.30 -22.18
C LEU A 216 -6.97 4.03 -21.36
N GLN A 217 -5.72 3.80 -20.94
CA GLN A 217 -5.43 2.72 -20.00
C GLN A 217 -6.16 2.96 -18.68
N THR A 218 -6.82 1.90 -18.18
CA THR A 218 -7.69 1.99 -17.01
C THR A 218 -7.12 1.26 -15.81
N MET A 219 -7.35 1.83 -14.64
CA MET A 219 -6.96 1.27 -13.35
C MET A 219 -8.12 1.35 -12.36
N ASP A 220 -8.11 0.45 -11.40
CA ASP A 220 -8.98 0.51 -10.23
C ASP A 220 -8.19 1.20 -9.10
N PHE A 221 -8.65 2.38 -8.69
CA PHE A 221 -8.01 3.18 -7.66
C PHE A 221 -8.76 3.03 -6.35
N VAL A 222 -8.01 2.77 -5.27
CA VAL A 222 -8.56 2.65 -3.92
C VAL A 222 -7.88 3.65 -2.99
N TYR A 223 -8.68 4.33 -2.19
CA TYR A 223 -8.17 5.34 -1.26
C TYR A 223 -7.43 4.69 -0.09
N THR A 224 -6.38 5.36 0.40
CA THR A 224 -5.49 4.81 1.43
C THR A 224 -6.21 4.48 2.75
N ALA A 225 -7.23 5.26 3.15
CA ALA A 225 -8.01 4.94 4.34
C ALA A 225 -8.88 3.69 4.15
N ASP A 226 -9.42 3.44 2.94
CA ASP A 226 -10.11 2.20 2.63
C ASP A 226 -9.16 1.00 2.68
N ALA A 227 -7.94 1.15 2.15
CA ALA A 227 -6.92 0.10 2.24
C ALA A 227 -6.53 -0.19 3.71
N ALA A 228 -6.41 0.84 4.55
CA ALA A 228 -6.17 0.69 5.99
C ALA A 228 -7.34 -0.01 6.69
N ARG A 229 -8.57 0.40 6.39
CA ARG A 229 -9.80 -0.22 6.92
C ARG A 229 -9.92 -1.70 6.53
N ALA A 230 -9.51 -2.06 5.32
CA ALA A 230 -9.47 -3.47 4.89
C ALA A 230 -8.58 -4.33 5.80
N ASN A 231 -7.43 -3.82 6.25
CA ASN A 231 -6.57 -4.52 7.22
C ASN A 231 -7.25 -4.72 8.57
N VAL A 232 -7.91 -3.66 9.07
CA VAL A 232 -8.66 -3.72 10.34
C VAL A 232 -9.77 -4.77 10.26
N LEU A 233 -10.55 -4.77 9.16
CA LEU A 233 -11.60 -5.75 8.92
C LEU A 233 -11.05 -7.18 8.81
N ALA A 234 -9.94 -7.37 8.08
CA ALA A 234 -9.28 -8.66 7.95
C ALA A 234 -8.80 -9.21 9.30
N ALA A 235 -8.22 -8.36 10.15
CA ALA A 235 -7.79 -8.75 11.50
C ALA A 235 -8.96 -9.09 12.41
N ALA A 236 -10.07 -8.35 12.32
CA ALA A 236 -11.27 -8.57 13.11
C ALA A 236 -12.10 -9.79 12.68
N SER A 237 -11.97 -10.22 11.41
CA SER A 237 -12.73 -11.34 10.85
C SER A 237 -12.26 -12.70 11.39
N ASP A 238 -13.13 -13.70 11.30
CA ASP A 238 -12.77 -15.11 11.58
C ASP A 238 -12.17 -15.82 10.35
N THR A 239 -11.97 -15.09 9.24
CA THR A 239 -11.42 -15.61 8.01
C THR A 239 -9.95 -15.97 8.17
N THR A 240 -9.56 -17.17 7.74
CA THR A 240 -8.18 -17.65 7.67
C THR A 240 -7.88 -18.28 6.31
N ASP A 241 -6.60 -18.46 5.98
CA ASP A 241 -6.14 -18.93 4.65
C ASP A 241 -6.82 -18.17 3.50
N GLY A 242 -6.96 -16.85 3.68
CA GLY A 242 -7.71 -15.97 2.79
C GLY A 242 -6.81 -15.01 2.01
N ILE A 243 -7.17 -14.79 0.74
CA ILE A 243 -6.55 -13.79 -0.14
C ILE A 243 -7.69 -12.98 -0.75
N TYR A 244 -7.61 -11.63 -0.70
CA TYR A 244 -8.69 -10.76 -1.11
C TYR A 244 -8.21 -9.57 -1.91
N ASN A 245 -8.96 -9.24 -2.96
CA ASN A 245 -8.78 -7.99 -3.71
C ASN A 245 -9.30 -6.80 -2.89
N ILE A 246 -8.46 -5.80 -2.73
CA ILE A 246 -8.80 -4.53 -2.07
C ILE A 246 -8.70 -3.41 -3.10
N ALA A 247 -9.85 -2.93 -3.51
CA ALA A 247 -10.06 -2.04 -4.64
C ALA A 247 -11.40 -1.30 -4.50
N SER A 248 -11.65 -0.32 -5.37
CA SER A 248 -12.95 0.35 -5.43
C SER A 248 -14.01 -0.47 -6.19
N GLY A 249 -13.58 -1.35 -7.09
CA GLY A 249 -14.45 -2.02 -8.05
C GLY A 249 -14.90 -1.10 -9.19
N THR A 250 -14.25 0.05 -9.34
CA THR A 250 -14.55 1.05 -10.37
C THR A 250 -13.34 1.25 -11.28
N GLU A 251 -13.59 1.20 -12.58
CA GLU A 251 -12.57 1.39 -13.61
C GLU A 251 -12.44 2.88 -13.92
N THR A 252 -11.23 3.43 -13.82
CA THR A 252 -10.93 4.84 -14.12
C THR A 252 -9.75 4.93 -15.07
N SER A 253 -9.90 5.62 -16.20
CA SER A 253 -8.79 5.89 -17.12
C SER A 253 -7.83 6.94 -16.57
N LEU A 254 -6.58 6.96 -17.07
CA LEU A 254 -5.65 8.03 -16.70
C LEU A 254 -6.14 9.40 -17.14
N LEU A 255 -6.90 9.48 -18.24
CA LEU A 255 -7.51 10.73 -18.70
C LEU A 255 -8.56 11.21 -17.69
N GLU A 256 -9.52 10.37 -17.30
CA GLU A 256 -10.52 10.69 -16.27
C GLU A 256 -9.89 11.10 -14.94
N MET A 257 -8.83 10.40 -14.53
CA MET A 257 -8.07 10.73 -13.32
C MET A 257 -7.43 12.12 -13.41
N ALA A 258 -6.80 12.47 -14.54
CA ALA A 258 -6.19 13.78 -14.74
C ALA A 258 -7.25 14.90 -14.76
N GLU A 259 -8.37 14.68 -15.42
CA GLU A 259 -9.49 15.62 -15.46
C GLU A 259 -10.12 15.81 -14.07
N ALA A 260 -10.30 14.74 -13.29
CA ALA A 260 -10.76 14.82 -11.91
C ALA A 260 -9.80 15.65 -11.05
N LEU A 261 -8.50 15.44 -11.21
CA LEU A 261 -7.48 16.21 -10.49
C LEU A 261 -7.50 17.69 -10.87
N LEU A 262 -7.67 18.03 -12.16
CA LEU A 262 -7.82 19.41 -12.61
C LEU A 262 -9.04 20.07 -11.96
N ARG A 263 -10.20 19.40 -11.95
CA ARG A 263 -11.42 19.89 -11.26
C ARG A 263 -11.18 20.15 -9.78
N VAL A 264 -10.57 19.19 -9.08
CA VAL A 264 -10.26 19.29 -7.63
C VAL A 264 -9.31 20.45 -7.35
N MET A 265 -8.35 20.70 -8.22
CA MET A 265 -7.39 21.80 -8.08
C MET A 265 -7.91 23.16 -8.58
N GLY A 266 -9.13 23.21 -9.13
CA GLY A 266 -9.74 24.43 -9.68
C GLY A 266 -8.98 25.00 -10.88
N SER A 267 -8.48 24.13 -11.76
CA SER A 267 -7.64 24.50 -12.92
C SER A 267 -8.39 24.30 -14.22
N ASP A 268 -8.35 25.31 -15.09
CA ASP A 268 -8.91 25.26 -16.45
C ASP A 268 -7.93 24.74 -17.51
N LEU A 269 -6.78 24.22 -17.08
CA LEU A 269 -5.79 23.65 -18.00
C LEU A 269 -6.35 22.39 -18.67
N ALA A 270 -5.99 22.17 -19.94
CA ALA A 270 -6.27 20.93 -20.65
C ALA A 270 -5.17 19.90 -20.41
N VAL A 271 -5.49 18.61 -20.56
CA VAL A 271 -4.48 17.53 -20.50
C VAL A 271 -3.55 17.62 -21.72
N GLU A 272 -2.25 17.41 -21.50
CA GLU A 272 -1.22 17.31 -22.53
C GLU A 272 -0.87 15.84 -22.79
N HIS A 273 -0.76 15.45 -24.06
CA HIS A 273 -0.36 14.11 -24.45
C HIS A 273 1.07 14.08 -24.98
N GLY A 274 1.88 13.18 -24.41
CA GLY A 274 3.24 12.88 -24.89
C GLY A 274 3.31 11.55 -25.65
N PRO A 275 4.47 11.23 -26.23
CA PRO A 275 4.68 9.95 -26.91
C PRO A 275 4.38 8.78 -25.99
N ALA A 276 3.77 7.71 -26.52
CA ALA A 276 3.53 6.50 -25.74
C ALA A 276 4.85 5.92 -25.19
N ARG A 277 4.85 5.54 -23.92
CA ARG A 277 5.98 4.85 -23.28
C ARG A 277 5.62 3.37 -23.06
N GLN A 278 6.55 2.49 -23.40
CA GLN A 278 6.46 1.07 -23.03
C GLN A 278 7.03 0.84 -21.61
N VAL A 279 6.47 1.50 -20.59
CA VAL A 279 7.00 1.39 -19.23
C VAL A 279 6.26 0.36 -18.38
N ASN A 280 5.01 0.05 -18.72
CA ASN A 280 4.21 -0.97 -18.05
C ASN A 280 3.19 -1.50 -19.07
N GLY A 281 3.23 -2.80 -19.38
CA GLY A 281 2.35 -3.42 -20.37
C GLY A 281 0.88 -3.52 -19.93
N VAL A 282 0.58 -3.17 -18.67
CA VAL A 282 -0.78 -3.28 -18.14
C VAL A 282 -1.65 -2.15 -18.65
N VAL A 283 -2.60 -2.50 -19.51
CA VAL A 283 -3.55 -1.55 -20.12
C VAL A 283 -4.88 -1.47 -19.37
N ARG A 284 -5.19 -2.47 -18.54
CA ARG A 284 -6.45 -2.54 -17.79
C ARG A 284 -6.28 -3.24 -16.45
N ARG A 285 -6.87 -2.66 -15.39
CA ARG A 285 -7.01 -3.27 -14.07
C ARG A 285 -8.38 -2.92 -13.50
N LEU A 286 -9.19 -3.95 -13.25
CA LEU A 286 -10.50 -3.84 -12.59
C LEU A 286 -10.67 -5.06 -11.69
N ALA A 287 -10.91 -4.86 -10.40
CA ALA A 287 -11.08 -5.91 -9.42
C ALA A 287 -12.51 -6.44 -9.36
N ASP A 288 -12.63 -7.76 -9.16
CA ASP A 288 -13.80 -8.31 -8.49
C ASP A 288 -13.55 -8.22 -6.97
N THR A 289 -14.37 -7.44 -6.27
CA THR A 289 -14.27 -7.21 -4.82
C THR A 289 -15.32 -8.02 -4.03
N SER A 290 -16.06 -8.89 -4.70
CA SER A 290 -17.19 -9.63 -4.10
C SER A 290 -16.77 -10.54 -2.94
N ALA A 291 -15.57 -11.15 -3.02
CA ALA A 291 -15.04 -11.98 -1.95
C ALA A 291 -14.71 -11.15 -0.70
N ALA A 292 -14.04 -10.01 -0.86
CA ALA A 292 -13.74 -9.11 0.26
C ALA A 292 -15.03 -8.56 0.91
N ALA A 293 -16.04 -8.24 0.11
CA ALA A 293 -17.34 -7.78 0.62
C ALA A 293 -18.07 -8.87 1.42
N ARG A 294 -18.06 -10.11 0.93
CA ARG A 294 -18.75 -11.25 1.58
C ARG A 294 -18.05 -11.68 2.85
N ASP A 295 -16.73 -11.85 2.83
CA ASP A 295 -15.99 -12.53 3.89
C ASP A 295 -15.39 -11.56 4.92
N LEU A 296 -15.05 -10.34 4.51
CA LEU A 296 -14.49 -9.30 5.38
C LEU A 296 -15.46 -8.15 5.66
N GLY A 297 -16.59 -8.07 4.94
CA GLY A 297 -17.48 -6.90 4.99
C GLY A 297 -16.85 -5.64 4.37
N PHE A 298 -15.80 -5.80 3.55
CA PHE A 298 -15.10 -4.68 2.93
C PHE A 298 -15.85 -4.16 1.71
N LYS A 299 -15.99 -2.83 1.65
CA LYS A 299 -16.42 -2.08 0.47
C LYS A 299 -15.68 -0.72 0.51
N ALA A 300 -15.11 -0.28 -0.58
CA ALA A 300 -14.54 1.07 -0.65
C ALA A 300 -15.65 2.11 -0.43
N GLU A 301 -15.35 3.13 0.37
CA GLU A 301 -16.32 4.14 0.80
C GLU A 301 -15.97 5.54 0.30
N VAL A 302 -14.68 5.78 -0.01
CA VAL A 302 -14.20 7.10 -0.43
C VAL A 302 -14.28 7.23 -1.95
N GLU A 303 -15.08 8.19 -2.40
CA GLU A 303 -15.21 8.52 -3.82
C GLU A 303 -13.92 9.17 -4.37
N LEU A 304 -13.63 8.97 -5.67
CA LEU A 304 -12.37 9.40 -6.29
C LEU A 304 -12.05 10.89 -6.06
N GLU A 305 -13.01 11.79 -6.34
CA GLU A 305 -12.77 13.23 -6.20
C GLU A 305 -12.62 13.67 -4.74
N GLU A 306 -13.25 12.97 -3.79
CA GLU A 306 -13.08 13.21 -2.36
C GLU A 306 -11.66 12.85 -1.94
N GLY A 307 -11.19 11.66 -2.27
CA GLY A 307 -9.83 11.22 -1.97
C GLY A 307 -8.77 12.09 -2.65
N LEU A 308 -9.00 12.55 -3.87
CA LEU A 308 -8.11 13.51 -4.56
C LEU A 308 -8.08 14.87 -3.83
N ARG A 309 -9.22 15.34 -3.32
CA ARG A 309 -9.29 16.61 -2.56
C ARG A 309 -8.49 16.52 -1.27
N GLU A 310 -8.58 15.42 -0.55
CA GLU A 310 -7.78 15.19 0.65
C GLU A 310 -6.29 15.06 0.32
N LEU A 311 -5.94 14.35 -0.74
CA LEU A 311 -4.56 14.25 -1.21
C LEU A 311 -3.97 15.63 -1.54
N VAL A 312 -4.69 16.47 -2.30
CA VAL A 312 -4.25 17.83 -2.67
C VAL A 312 -4.11 18.71 -1.42
N THR A 313 -5.06 18.63 -0.49
CA THR A 313 -5.06 19.40 0.76
C THR A 313 -3.85 19.05 1.63
N TRP A 314 -3.53 17.75 1.74
CA TRP A 314 -2.36 17.30 2.47
C TRP A 314 -1.04 17.70 1.78
N TRP A 315 -0.98 17.57 0.45
CA TRP A 315 0.25 17.75 -0.30
C TRP A 315 0.66 19.22 -0.46
N LYS A 316 -0.29 20.15 -0.58
CA LYS A 316 -0.04 21.56 -0.93
C LYS A 316 0.92 22.26 0.04
N PRO A 317 0.71 22.24 1.38
CA PRO A 317 1.64 22.85 2.33
C PRO A 317 3.02 22.18 2.31
N LEU A 318 3.08 20.87 2.17
CA LEU A 318 4.32 20.10 2.13
C LEU A 318 5.19 20.46 0.91
N ARG A 319 4.58 20.67 -0.24
CA ARG A 319 5.26 21.14 -1.46
C ARG A 319 5.93 22.49 -1.24
N ASP A 320 5.27 23.40 -0.58
CA ASP A 320 5.79 24.75 -0.32
C ASP A 320 6.99 24.71 0.64
N GLU A 321 6.97 23.85 1.65
CA GLU A 321 8.10 23.58 2.55
C GLU A 321 9.31 23.00 1.78
N ILE A 322 9.11 21.99 0.93
CA ILE A 322 10.15 21.38 0.09
C ILE A 322 10.76 22.43 -0.85
N ALA A 323 9.93 23.26 -1.48
CA ALA A 323 10.38 24.31 -2.36
C ALA A 323 11.18 25.41 -1.63
N ALA A 324 10.81 25.72 -0.39
CA ALA A 324 11.54 26.66 0.45
C ALA A 324 12.92 26.12 0.85
N THR A 325 13.01 24.85 1.24
CA THR A 325 14.26 24.17 1.61
C THR A 325 15.24 24.12 0.42
N ARG A 326 14.78 23.74 -0.76
CA ARG A 326 15.61 23.69 -1.99
C ARG A 326 16.20 25.07 -2.38
N LYS A 327 15.51 26.18 -2.05
CA LYS A 327 16.01 27.55 -2.30
C LYS A 327 17.09 27.96 -1.30
N VAL A 328 17.11 27.37 -0.11
CA VAL A 328 18.15 27.63 0.92
C VAL A 328 19.43 26.90 0.59
N ASP A 329 19.33 25.63 0.14
CA ASP A 329 20.48 24.79 -0.23
C ASP A 329 21.15 25.22 -1.55
N ALA A 330 20.48 26.02 -2.38
CA ALA A 330 21.00 26.56 -3.64
C ALA A 330 21.72 27.94 -3.50
N LYS A 331 21.81 28.48 -2.29
CA LYS A 331 22.55 29.72 -1.95
C LYS A 331 23.82 29.41 -1.18
#